data_ca030f6eddf1e4ed841780f84514ef9a
#
_entry.id   ca030f6eddf1e4ed841780f84514ef9a
#
_cell.length_a   1.000
_cell.length_b   1.000
_cell.length_c   1.000
_cell.angle_alpha   90.00
_cell.angle_beta   90.00
_cell.angle_gamma   90.00
#
_symmetry.space_group_name_H-M   'P 1'
#
loop_
_entity.id
_entity.type
_entity.pdbx_description
1 polymer ?
#
loop_
_entity_poly.entity_id
_entity_poly.type
_entity_poly.pdbx_seq_one_letter_code
_entity_poly.pdbx_strand_id
1 'polypeptide(L)'
;MCLFLHGIEANIYLGDTIYEPLGSRRYNCILTNPPFGTKGANQAPVRDDFTIETSNKQLNFVQHVVNSLKPGGRAAMVLPDNCLFEDKAGEVFEILMHDCNLHTILRLPRGTFTPYSPGVKANVVFFQKGIPTENVWIFDARSNVPGITKKERPLTPAHFEEFEKCYGKDPNGQSKRRDLGEEGRFRKFHISQIKERDYKLDITWLKDESVEDADNLPEPQDLASEAITELEAVVDDLKEVLQLIETNGENGNE
;
A
#
# COMPACT_ATOMS: atom_id res chain seq x y z
N MET A 1 16.65 -15.70 2.98
CA MET A 1 16.27 -16.88 3.80
C MET A 1 14.82 -17.31 3.59
N CYS A 2 13.84 -16.41 3.63
CA CYS A 2 12.42 -16.77 3.48
C CYS A 2 12.10 -17.48 2.15
N LEU A 3 12.57 -16.96 1.01
CA LEU A 3 12.37 -17.58 -0.31
C LEU A 3 12.99 -18.97 -0.39
N PHE A 4 14.19 -19.14 0.16
CA PHE A 4 14.86 -20.44 0.24
C PHE A 4 14.06 -21.47 1.05
N LEU A 5 13.48 -21.07 2.18
CA LEU A 5 12.63 -21.96 2.99
C LEU A 5 11.37 -22.42 2.24
N HIS A 6 10.95 -21.70 1.22
CA HIS A 6 9.85 -22.06 0.32
C HIS A 6 10.31 -22.74 -0.97
N GLY A 7 11.59 -23.19 -1.03
CA GLY A 7 12.12 -23.89 -2.19
C GLY A 7 12.34 -23.01 -3.43
N ILE A 8 12.41 -21.68 -3.25
CA ILE A 8 12.60 -20.74 -4.34
C ILE A 8 14.07 -20.34 -4.41
N GLU A 9 14.74 -20.69 -5.51
CA GLU A 9 16.07 -20.18 -5.85
C GLU A 9 15.93 -18.73 -6.33
N ALA A 10 16.26 -17.78 -5.45
CA ALA A 10 16.11 -16.37 -5.72
C ALA A 10 17.44 -15.72 -6.14
N ASN A 11 17.39 -14.89 -7.17
CA ASN A 11 18.48 -13.96 -7.47
C ASN A 11 18.26 -12.70 -6.61
N ILE A 12 19.09 -12.54 -5.59
CA ILE A 12 19.02 -11.40 -4.66
C ILE A 12 20.18 -10.47 -4.97
N TYR A 13 19.86 -9.18 -5.15
CA TYR A 13 20.82 -8.11 -5.40
C TYR A 13 20.72 -7.09 -4.28
N LEU A 14 21.86 -6.64 -3.78
CA LEU A 14 21.98 -5.54 -2.86
C LEU A 14 22.13 -4.24 -3.66
N GLY A 15 21.26 -3.26 -3.44
CA GLY A 15 21.31 -1.97 -4.10
C GLY A 15 20.10 -1.10 -3.72
N ASP A 16 20.13 0.16 -4.11
CA ASP A 16 18.99 1.07 -3.93
C ASP A 16 18.16 1.12 -5.22
N THR A 17 17.05 0.38 -5.23
CA THR A 17 16.16 0.24 -6.38
C THR A 17 15.64 1.57 -6.94
N ILE A 18 15.54 2.61 -6.12
CA ILE A 18 14.98 3.90 -6.53
C ILE A 18 16.06 4.83 -7.09
N TYR A 19 17.26 4.81 -6.51
CA TYR A 19 18.35 5.71 -6.92
C TYR A 19 19.27 5.10 -7.98
N GLU A 20 19.26 3.78 -8.15
CA GLU A 20 20.04 3.12 -9.19
C GLU A 20 19.29 3.09 -10.54
N PRO A 21 19.99 3.19 -11.67
CA PRO A 21 19.38 3.08 -12.98
C PRO A 21 18.65 1.75 -13.16
N LEU A 22 17.50 1.78 -13.83
CA LEU A 22 16.82 0.55 -14.22
C LEU A 22 17.64 -0.20 -15.26
N GLY A 23 18.17 -1.36 -14.88
CA GLY A 23 18.89 -2.23 -15.81
C GLY A 23 18.02 -2.75 -16.96
N SER A 24 18.54 -3.60 -17.82
CA SER A 24 17.83 -4.16 -18.98
C SER A 24 16.75 -5.20 -18.62
N ARG A 25 16.72 -5.67 -17.39
CA ARG A 25 15.78 -6.73 -16.96
C ARG A 25 14.36 -6.20 -16.89
N ARG A 26 13.43 -6.98 -17.44
CA ARG A 26 11.99 -6.74 -17.35
C ARG A 26 11.28 -8.01 -16.92
N TYR A 27 10.15 -7.85 -16.21
CA TYR A 27 9.47 -8.95 -15.53
C TYR A 27 8.06 -9.16 -16.07
N ASN A 28 7.59 -10.40 -16.04
CA ASN A 28 6.23 -10.75 -16.42
C ASN A 28 5.25 -10.54 -15.25
N CYS A 29 5.74 -10.66 -14.01
CA CYS A 29 4.95 -10.48 -12.81
C CYS A 29 5.79 -9.82 -11.72
N ILE A 30 5.25 -8.77 -11.08
CA ILE A 30 5.87 -8.07 -9.97
C ILE A 30 4.90 -8.05 -8.80
N LEU A 31 5.34 -8.55 -7.65
CA LEU A 31 4.65 -8.41 -6.37
C LEU A 31 5.55 -7.62 -5.43
N THR A 32 5.05 -6.52 -4.88
CA THR A 32 5.87 -5.67 -4.02
C THR A 32 5.07 -5.00 -2.93
N ASN A 33 5.70 -4.89 -1.77
CA ASN A 33 5.29 -4.03 -0.68
C ASN A 33 6.44 -3.04 -0.41
N PRO A 34 6.43 -1.88 -1.08
CA PRO A 34 7.46 -0.87 -0.89
C PRO A 34 7.49 -0.36 0.55
N PRO A 35 8.65 0.11 1.05
CA PRO A 35 8.74 0.67 2.39
C PRO A 35 7.85 1.89 2.53
N PHE A 36 7.09 1.97 3.64
CA PHE A 36 6.25 3.11 3.96
C PHE A 36 7.06 4.18 4.68
N GLY A 37 6.73 5.45 4.43
CA GLY A 37 7.32 6.60 5.10
C GLY A 37 8.35 7.37 4.27
N THR A 38 8.55 8.61 4.70
CA THR A 38 9.40 9.61 4.02
C THR A 38 10.81 9.70 4.60
N LYS A 39 11.15 8.93 5.65
CA LYS A 39 12.45 9.03 6.32
C LYS A 39 13.60 8.67 5.37
N GLY A 40 14.47 9.62 5.15
CA GLY A 40 15.81 9.42 4.58
C GLY A 40 16.04 9.87 3.13
N ALA A 41 15.07 10.47 2.42
CA ALA A 41 15.33 11.05 1.11
C ALA A 41 14.62 12.39 0.97
N ASN A 42 15.36 13.47 1.15
CA ASN A 42 14.88 14.83 0.87
C ASN A 42 15.09 15.22 -0.60
N GLN A 43 15.63 14.33 -1.43
CA GLN A 43 15.91 14.60 -2.84
C GLN A 43 15.15 13.62 -3.72
N ALA A 44 14.57 14.14 -4.79
CA ALA A 44 14.02 13.31 -5.84
C ALA A 44 15.15 12.50 -6.51
N PRO A 45 14.93 11.22 -6.84
CA PRO A 45 15.92 10.44 -7.57
C PRO A 45 16.10 10.99 -8.97
N VAL A 46 17.35 11.08 -9.42
CA VAL A 46 17.67 11.48 -10.79
C VAL A 46 17.75 10.22 -11.65
N ARG A 47 16.66 9.94 -12.39
CA ARG A 47 16.56 8.77 -13.26
C ARG A 47 15.90 9.13 -14.58
N ASP A 48 16.54 8.75 -15.69
CA ASP A 48 16.07 9.05 -17.05
C ASP A 48 14.76 8.32 -17.40
N ASP A 49 14.44 7.24 -16.69
CA ASP A 49 13.22 6.45 -16.88
C ASP A 49 12.04 6.90 -15.99
N PHE A 50 12.23 7.88 -15.12
CA PHE A 50 11.13 8.50 -14.36
C PHE A 50 10.60 9.73 -15.09
N THR A 51 9.30 9.71 -15.40
CA THR A 51 8.65 10.80 -16.10
C THR A 51 8.28 11.95 -15.17
N ILE A 52 7.90 11.61 -13.92
CA ILE A 52 7.52 12.59 -12.90
C ILE A 52 8.60 12.67 -11.84
N GLU A 53 9.14 13.87 -11.68
CA GLU A 53 10.09 14.16 -10.60
C GLU A 53 9.33 14.36 -9.29
N THR A 54 9.61 13.52 -8.30
CA THR A 54 9.03 13.61 -6.97
C THR A 54 9.96 13.02 -5.90
N SER A 55 9.94 13.60 -4.71
CA SER A 55 10.60 13.04 -3.53
C SER A 55 9.78 11.95 -2.83
N ASN A 56 8.52 11.72 -3.24
CA ASN A 56 7.68 10.68 -2.69
C ASN A 56 8.16 9.30 -3.15
N LYS A 57 8.71 8.52 -2.21
CA LYS A 57 9.27 7.20 -2.50
C LYS A 57 8.25 6.23 -3.09
N GLN A 58 7.02 6.23 -2.57
CA GLN A 58 5.98 5.31 -3.01
C GLN A 58 5.59 5.58 -4.47
N LEU A 59 5.47 6.86 -4.85
CA LEU A 59 5.22 7.24 -6.25
C LEU A 59 6.39 6.87 -7.16
N ASN A 60 7.63 6.99 -6.68
CA ASN A 60 8.80 6.54 -7.41
C ASN A 60 8.81 5.01 -7.57
N PHE A 61 8.36 4.25 -6.57
CA PHE A 61 8.16 2.80 -6.71
C PHE A 61 7.08 2.46 -7.76
N VAL A 62 6.00 3.24 -7.86
CA VAL A 62 5.00 3.07 -8.93
C VAL A 62 5.65 3.20 -10.29
N GLN A 63 6.40 4.29 -10.55
CA GLN A 63 7.11 4.51 -11.81
C GLN A 63 8.12 3.39 -12.10
N HIS A 64 8.91 2.99 -11.08
CA HIS A 64 9.87 1.90 -11.20
C HIS A 64 9.21 0.58 -11.60
N VAL A 65 8.08 0.21 -10.99
CA VAL A 65 7.37 -1.04 -11.31
C VAL A 65 6.79 -0.99 -12.71
N VAL A 66 6.16 0.13 -13.12
CA VAL A 66 5.66 0.31 -14.50
C VAL A 66 6.79 0.11 -15.51
N ASN A 67 7.97 0.71 -15.27
CA ASN A 67 9.12 0.60 -16.17
C ASN A 67 9.79 -0.78 -16.14
N SER A 68 9.66 -1.50 -15.03
CA SER A 68 10.21 -2.85 -14.86
C SER A 68 9.35 -3.95 -15.48
N LEU A 69 8.08 -3.67 -15.83
CA LEU A 69 7.22 -4.64 -16.47
C LEU A 69 7.51 -4.79 -17.97
N LYS A 70 7.43 -6.04 -18.45
CA LYS A 70 7.31 -6.34 -19.89
C LYS A 70 5.93 -5.90 -20.40
N PRO A 71 5.76 -5.63 -21.71
CA PRO A 71 4.44 -5.57 -22.33
C PRO A 71 3.63 -6.82 -21.99
N GLY A 72 2.39 -6.66 -21.56
CA GLY A 72 1.53 -7.73 -21.06
C GLY A 72 1.85 -8.23 -19.65
N GLY A 73 2.93 -7.76 -19.03
CA GLY A 73 3.27 -8.07 -17.64
C GLY A 73 2.31 -7.42 -16.65
N ARG A 74 2.18 -8.00 -15.47
CA ARG A 74 1.26 -7.54 -14.41
C ARG A 74 1.96 -7.28 -13.10
N ALA A 75 1.36 -6.42 -12.29
CA ALA A 75 1.85 -6.14 -10.95
C ALA A 75 0.72 -6.08 -9.91
N ALA A 76 1.08 -6.39 -8.67
CA ALA A 76 0.31 -6.03 -7.48
C ALA A 76 1.24 -5.32 -6.49
N MET A 77 0.85 -4.11 -6.09
CA MET A 77 1.64 -3.25 -5.20
C MET A 77 0.82 -2.87 -3.99
N VAL A 78 1.45 -2.93 -2.81
CA VAL A 78 0.88 -2.35 -1.60
C VAL A 78 1.27 -0.89 -1.51
N LEU A 79 0.27 0.01 -1.42
CA LEU A 79 0.48 1.45 -1.32
C LEU A 79 -0.32 2.01 -0.13
N PRO A 80 0.25 2.90 0.69
CA PRO A 80 -0.50 3.59 1.74
C PRO A 80 -1.52 4.56 1.13
N ASP A 81 -2.57 4.87 1.88
CA ASP A 81 -3.67 5.73 1.40
C ASP A 81 -3.21 7.09 0.88
N ASN A 82 -2.29 7.74 1.59
CA ASN A 82 -1.79 9.06 1.21
C ASN A 82 -1.18 9.07 -0.19
N CYS A 83 -0.54 7.99 -0.61
CA CYS A 83 0.03 7.86 -1.95
C CYS A 83 -1.02 8.00 -3.08
N LEU A 84 -2.31 7.79 -2.78
CA LEU A 84 -3.39 7.86 -3.77
C LEU A 84 -3.88 9.28 -4.07
N PHE A 85 -3.50 10.27 -3.25
CA PHE A 85 -4.00 11.65 -3.37
C PHE A 85 -2.98 12.76 -3.05
N GLU A 86 -1.78 12.42 -2.59
CA GLU A 86 -0.71 13.39 -2.32
C GLU A 86 -0.29 14.19 -3.56
N ASP A 87 0.55 15.19 -3.34
CA ASP A 87 1.15 15.95 -4.44
C ASP A 87 1.86 15.02 -5.42
N LYS A 88 1.72 15.29 -6.72
CA LYS A 88 2.20 14.46 -7.83
C LYS A 88 1.54 13.07 -7.99
N ALA A 89 0.64 12.66 -7.08
CA ALA A 89 -0.05 11.37 -7.20
C ALA A 89 -0.85 11.28 -8.51
N GLY A 90 -1.66 12.31 -8.79
CA GLY A 90 -2.46 12.36 -10.02
C GLY A 90 -1.63 12.22 -11.28
N GLU A 91 -0.51 12.95 -11.39
CA GLU A 91 0.38 12.89 -12.56
C GLU A 91 0.97 11.47 -12.75
N VAL A 92 1.41 10.82 -11.66
CA VAL A 92 1.96 9.46 -11.71
C VAL A 92 0.89 8.44 -12.06
N PHE A 93 -0.33 8.57 -11.50
CA PHE A 93 -1.42 7.66 -11.82
C PHE A 93 -2.00 7.90 -13.22
N GLU A 94 -1.95 9.12 -13.75
CA GLU A 94 -2.29 9.40 -15.15
C GLU A 94 -1.41 8.59 -16.09
N ILE A 95 -0.08 8.64 -15.90
CA ILE A 95 0.88 7.87 -16.71
C ILE A 95 0.64 6.37 -16.53
N LEU A 96 0.46 5.91 -15.29
CA LEU A 96 0.17 4.50 -15.03
C LEU A 96 -1.09 4.05 -15.77
N MET A 97 -2.17 4.83 -15.75
CA MET A 97 -3.43 4.49 -16.39
C MET A 97 -3.40 4.62 -17.92
N HIS A 98 -2.49 5.45 -18.44
CA HIS A 98 -2.25 5.53 -19.87
C HIS A 98 -1.50 4.30 -20.39
N ASP A 99 -0.46 3.86 -19.68
CA ASP A 99 0.44 2.79 -20.10
C ASP A 99 -0.02 1.39 -19.65
N CYS A 100 -0.84 1.35 -18.60
CA CYS A 100 -1.30 0.13 -17.97
C CYS A 100 -2.83 0.15 -17.74
N ASN A 101 -3.42 -1.03 -17.71
CA ASN A 101 -4.76 -1.23 -17.19
C ASN A 101 -4.70 -1.38 -15.66
N LEU A 102 -4.92 -0.29 -14.92
CA LEU A 102 -5.18 -0.32 -13.49
C LEU A 102 -6.60 -0.84 -13.27
N HIS A 103 -6.76 -2.14 -13.18
CA HIS A 103 -8.07 -2.79 -13.20
C HIS A 103 -8.69 -3.01 -11.82
N THR A 104 -7.92 -2.99 -10.74
CA THR A 104 -8.47 -3.26 -9.39
C THR A 104 -7.66 -2.56 -8.31
N ILE A 105 -8.38 -2.03 -7.32
CA ILE A 105 -7.83 -1.55 -6.05
C ILE A 105 -8.55 -2.30 -4.93
N LEU A 106 -7.78 -2.96 -4.06
CA LEU A 106 -8.28 -3.56 -2.83
C LEU A 106 -7.89 -2.65 -1.66
N ARG A 107 -8.86 -2.07 -0.99
CA ARG A 107 -8.65 -1.36 0.27
C ARG A 107 -8.53 -2.38 1.39
N LEU A 108 -7.35 -2.46 1.99
CA LEU A 108 -7.07 -3.44 3.03
C LEU A 108 -7.84 -3.15 4.32
N PRO A 109 -8.19 -4.17 5.10
CA PRO A 109 -8.78 -4.00 6.42
C PRO A 109 -7.92 -3.10 7.32
N ARG A 110 -8.55 -2.35 8.23
CA ARG A 110 -7.80 -1.58 9.23
C ARG A 110 -6.96 -2.52 10.09
N GLY A 111 -5.77 -2.08 10.48
CA GLY A 111 -4.87 -2.86 11.30
C GLY A 111 -4.15 -4.02 10.57
N THR A 112 -4.22 -4.10 9.25
CA THR A 112 -3.52 -5.14 8.46
C THR A 112 -2.04 -5.26 8.81
N PHE A 113 -1.38 -4.16 9.20
CA PHE A 113 0.05 -4.12 9.53
C PHE A 113 0.32 -4.19 11.04
N THR A 114 -0.66 -4.59 11.85
CA THR A 114 -0.48 -4.81 13.29
C THR A 114 0.50 -5.98 13.53
N PRO A 115 1.43 -5.89 14.49
CA PRO A 115 1.60 -4.83 15.49
C PRO A 115 2.53 -3.69 15.07
N TYR A 116 3.20 -3.77 13.93
CA TYR A 116 4.29 -2.86 13.55
C TYR A 116 3.82 -1.47 13.12
N SER A 117 2.65 -1.37 12.49
CA SER A 117 2.10 -0.12 11.98
C SER A 117 0.56 -0.17 11.97
N PRO A 118 -0.11 -0.25 13.14
CA PRO A 118 -1.55 -0.51 13.24
C PRO A 118 -2.39 0.62 12.62
N GLY A 119 -1.94 1.86 12.68
CA GLY A 119 -2.64 3.03 12.12
C GLY A 119 -2.53 3.19 10.61
N VAL A 120 -1.67 2.42 9.94
CA VAL A 120 -1.47 2.56 8.49
C VAL A 120 -2.67 1.98 7.74
N LYS A 121 -3.33 2.85 6.96
CA LYS A 121 -4.33 2.45 5.96
C LYS A 121 -3.61 2.25 4.63
N ALA A 122 -3.81 1.09 4.00
CA ALA A 122 -3.17 0.77 2.74
C ALA A 122 -4.11 0.08 1.76
N ASN A 123 -3.65 0.03 0.51
CA ASN A 123 -4.36 -0.55 -0.61
C ASN A 123 -3.43 -1.50 -1.37
N VAL A 124 -4.00 -2.49 -2.03
CA VAL A 124 -3.30 -3.24 -3.07
C VAL A 124 -3.80 -2.76 -4.42
N VAL A 125 -2.92 -2.27 -5.26
CA VAL A 125 -3.22 -1.86 -6.64
C VAL A 125 -2.78 -2.94 -7.61
N PHE A 126 -3.67 -3.35 -8.51
CA PHE A 126 -3.45 -4.40 -9.51
C PHE A 126 -3.52 -3.81 -10.90
N PHE A 127 -2.48 -4.00 -11.69
CA PHE A 127 -2.45 -3.47 -13.05
C PHE A 127 -1.67 -4.36 -14.02
N GLN A 128 -1.98 -4.23 -15.31
CA GLN A 128 -1.34 -4.92 -16.43
C GLN A 128 -0.80 -3.91 -17.44
N LYS A 129 0.46 -4.02 -17.84
CA LYS A 129 1.11 -3.12 -18.79
C LYS A 129 0.71 -3.40 -20.24
N GLY A 130 0.53 -2.33 -21.01
CA GLY A 130 0.32 -2.37 -22.47
C GLY A 130 -1.12 -2.21 -22.91
N ILE A 131 -2.05 -1.97 -21.99
CA ILE A 131 -3.45 -1.67 -22.26
C ILE A 131 -3.82 -0.46 -21.39
N PRO A 132 -4.37 0.62 -21.94
CA PRO A 132 -4.82 1.75 -21.13
C PRO A 132 -6.01 1.37 -20.24
N THR A 133 -6.13 2.08 -19.13
CA THR A 133 -7.23 1.89 -18.18
C THR A 133 -8.52 2.48 -18.72
N GLU A 134 -9.56 1.68 -18.78
CA GLU A 134 -10.93 2.10 -19.09
C GLU A 134 -11.79 2.18 -17.82
N ASN A 135 -11.67 1.19 -16.96
CA ASN A 135 -12.45 1.09 -15.73
C ASN A 135 -11.56 0.62 -14.57
N VAL A 136 -11.71 1.24 -13.42
CA VAL A 136 -11.08 0.81 -12.16
C VAL A 136 -12.16 0.22 -11.25
N TRP A 137 -11.90 -0.98 -10.76
CA TRP A 137 -12.75 -1.62 -9.76
C TRP A 137 -12.14 -1.45 -8.38
N ILE A 138 -12.92 -0.98 -7.42
CA ILE A 138 -12.46 -0.78 -6.05
C ILE A 138 -13.26 -1.69 -5.13
N PHE A 139 -12.56 -2.50 -4.33
CA PHE A 139 -13.14 -3.30 -3.26
C PHE A 139 -12.77 -2.67 -1.91
N ASP A 140 -13.77 -2.36 -1.11
CA ASP A 140 -13.58 -1.82 0.24
C ASP A 140 -13.68 -2.94 1.28
N ALA A 141 -12.55 -3.39 1.82
CA ALA A 141 -12.48 -4.36 2.90
C ALA A 141 -12.34 -3.70 4.29
N ARG A 142 -12.49 -2.37 4.40
CA ARG A 142 -12.25 -1.65 5.66
C ARG A 142 -13.47 -1.01 6.29
N SER A 143 -14.38 -0.44 5.48
CA SER A 143 -15.57 0.25 6.01
C SER A 143 -16.54 -0.74 6.63
N ASN A 144 -17.04 -0.45 7.84
CA ASN A 144 -17.95 -1.32 8.59
C ASN A 144 -17.40 -2.76 8.80
N VAL A 145 -16.08 -2.89 8.96
CA VAL A 145 -15.40 -4.14 9.28
C VAL A 145 -14.56 -3.94 10.53
N PRO A 146 -14.68 -4.84 11.53
CA PRO A 146 -13.82 -4.79 12.70
C PRO A 146 -12.34 -4.82 12.32
N GLY A 147 -11.55 -3.93 12.91
CA GLY A 147 -10.11 -3.85 12.64
C GLY A 147 -9.37 -5.12 13.03
N ILE A 148 -8.28 -5.38 12.32
CA ILE A 148 -7.36 -6.48 12.60
C ILE A 148 -6.59 -6.17 13.87
N THR A 149 -6.48 -7.16 14.77
CA THR A 149 -5.68 -7.09 15.99
C THR A 149 -4.74 -8.30 16.07
N LYS A 150 -3.65 -8.18 16.84
CA LYS A 150 -2.65 -9.27 16.93
C LYS A 150 -3.21 -10.56 17.54
N LYS A 151 -4.06 -10.44 18.57
CA LYS A 151 -4.50 -11.60 19.38
C LYS A 151 -5.93 -12.01 19.08
N GLU A 152 -6.87 -11.08 19.11
CA GLU A 152 -8.30 -11.36 19.05
C GLU A 152 -8.84 -11.56 17.63
N ARG A 153 -8.35 -10.78 16.69
CA ARG A 153 -8.79 -10.78 15.28
C ARG A 153 -7.59 -10.75 14.34
N PRO A 154 -6.76 -11.79 14.31
CA PRO A 154 -5.58 -11.82 13.42
C PRO A 154 -6.02 -11.83 11.96
N LEU A 155 -5.18 -11.25 11.09
CA LEU A 155 -5.40 -11.30 9.64
C LEU A 155 -5.34 -12.75 9.16
N THR A 156 -6.38 -13.17 8.46
CA THR A 156 -6.50 -14.53 7.89
C THR A 156 -6.98 -14.45 6.43
N PRO A 157 -6.81 -15.52 5.63
CA PRO A 157 -7.35 -15.56 4.25
C PRO A 157 -8.85 -15.30 4.17
N ALA A 158 -9.62 -15.67 5.20
CA ALA A 158 -11.06 -15.47 5.26
C ALA A 158 -11.48 -14.00 5.06
N HIS A 159 -10.64 -13.04 5.46
CA HIS A 159 -10.90 -11.61 5.25
C HIS A 159 -10.92 -11.20 3.77
N PHE A 160 -10.40 -12.04 2.89
CA PHE A 160 -10.30 -11.76 1.45
C PHE A 160 -11.24 -12.61 0.59
N GLU A 161 -11.98 -13.56 1.15
CA GLU A 161 -12.86 -14.46 0.38
C GLU A 161 -13.91 -13.72 -0.46
N GLU A 162 -14.50 -12.66 0.09
CA GLU A 162 -15.46 -11.84 -0.65
C GLU A 162 -14.78 -11.09 -1.80
N PHE A 163 -13.60 -10.52 -1.55
CA PHE A 163 -12.80 -9.90 -2.58
C PHE A 163 -12.45 -10.89 -3.69
N GLU A 164 -11.99 -12.08 -3.35
CA GLU A 164 -11.62 -13.10 -4.34
C GLU A 164 -12.81 -13.51 -5.22
N LYS A 165 -14.01 -13.65 -4.64
CA LYS A 165 -15.24 -13.90 -5.39
C LYS A 165 -15.58 -12.77 -6.36
N CYS A 166 -15.42 -11.52 -5.94
CA CYS A 166 -15.65 -10.33 -6.76
C CYS A 166 -14.57 -10.14 -7.83
N TYR A 167 -13.31 -10.41 -7.49
CA TYR A 167 -12.17 -10.29 -8.39
C TYR A 167 -12.23 -11.29 -9.53
N GLY A 168 -12.58 -12.53 -9.23
CA GLY A 168 -12.69 -13.63 -10.16
C GLY A 168 -11.35 -14.35 -10.41
N LYS A 169 -11.34 -15.27 -11.37
CA LYS A 169 -10.19 -16.18 -11.59
C LYS A 169 -9.08 -15.61 -12.47
N ASP A 170 -9.40 -14.59 -13.28
CA ASP A 170 -8.41 -14.03 -14.21
C ASP A 170 -7.50 -13.02 -13.50
N PRO A 171 -6.17 -13.24 -13.50
CA PRO A 171 -5.24 -12.39 -12.76
C PRO A 171 -5.03 -10.99 -13.37
N ASN A 172 -5.51 -10.76 -14.60
CA ASN A 172 -5.46 -9.47 -15.29
C ASN A 172 -6.80 -8.71 -15.22
N GLY A 173 -7.71 -9.17 -14.34
CA GLY A 173 -8.98 -8.50 -14.11
C GLY A 173 -10.02 -8.67 -15.22
N GLN A 174 -9.87 -9.66 -16.11
CA GLN A 174 -10.74 -9.90 -17.26
C GLN A 174 -11.97 -10.76 -16.93
N SER A 175 -12.07 -11.28 -15.71
CA SER A 175 -13.25 -12.02 -15.25
C SER A 175 -14.51 -11.15 -15.35
N LYS A 176 -15.65 -11.78 -15.63
CA LYS A 176 -16.95 -11.08 -15.56
C LYS A 176 -17.22 -10.64 -14.12
N ARG A 177 -17.35 -9.33 -13.90
CA ARG A 177 -17.54 -8.69 -12.61
C ARG A 177 -18.88 -7.98 -12.55
N ARG A 178 -19.41 -7.82 -11.35
CA ARG A 178 -20.66 -7.11 -11.11
C ARG A 178 -20.41 -5.95 -10.15
N ASP A 179 -20.87 -4.77 -10.53
CA ASP A 179 -20.94 -3.60 -9.65
C ASP A 179 -22.05 -3.84 -8.62
N LEU A 180 -21.72 -3.71 -7.33
CA LEU A 180 -22.66 -3.92 -6.23
C LEU A 180 -23.38 -2.63 -5.80
N GLY A 181 -23.17 -1.53 -6.53
CA GLY A 181 -23.81 -0.25 -6.25
C GLY A 181 -23.25 0.50 -5.03
N GLU A 182 -23.96 1.55 -4.61
CA GLU A 182 -23.48 2.47 -3.59
C GLU A 182 -23.43 1.88 -2.17
N GLU A 183 -24.23 0.86 -1.92
CA GLU A 183 -24.22 0.14 -0.64
C GLU A 183 -23.29 -1.07 -0.63
N GLY A 184 -22.80 -1.47 -1.80
CA GLY A 184 -21.94 -2.64 -1.96
C GLY A 184 -20.46 -2.31 -1.82
N ARG A 185 -19.67 -3.32 -1.44
CA ARG A 185 -18.22 -3.18 -1.22
C ARG A 185 -17.39 -3.17 -2.50
N PHE A 186 -17.95 -3.55 -3.65
CA PHE A 186 -17.24 -3.66 -4.93
C PHE A 186 -17.91 -2.79 -5.99
N ARG A 187 -17.21 -1.75 -6.41
CA ARG A 187 -17.73 -0.78 -7.38
C ARG A 187 -16.80 -0.57 -8.55
N LYS A 188 -17.41 -0.22 -9.69
CA LYS A 188 -16.73 0.14 -10.92
C LYS A 188 -16.76 1.65 -11.12
N PHE A 189 -15.60 2.22 -11.43
CA PHE A 189 -15.43 3.63 -11.78
C PHE A 189 -14.84 3.74 -13.18
N HIS A 190 -15.55 4.42 -14.07
CA HIS A 190 -15.04 4.69 -15.42
C HIS A 190 -13.92 5.74 -15.36
N ILE A 191 -12.96 5.65 -16.28
CA ILE A 191 -11.79 6.54 -16.33
C ILE A 191 -12.18 8.03 -16.37
N SER A 192 -13.33 8.40 -16.95
CA SER A 192 -13.79 9.79 -16.95
C SER A 192 -14.02 10.34 -15.54
N GLN A 193 -14.60 9.53 -14.65
CA GLN A 193 -14.83 9.91 -13.25
C GLN A 193 -13.51 10.11 -12.48
N ILE A 194 -12.49 9.36 -12.85
CA ILE A 194 -11.16 9.47 -12.26
C ILE A 194 -10.43 10.71 -12.80
N LYS A 195 -10.58 11.01 -14.09
CA LYS A 195 -10.07 12.25 -14.70
C LYS A 195 -10.65 13.50 -14.07
N GLU A 196 -11.95 13.52 -13.77
CA GLU A 196 -12.62 14.63 -13.08
C GLU A 196 -12.06 14.88 -11.67
N ARG A 197 -11.32 13.92 -11.12
CA ARG A 197 -10.64 13.98 -9.84
C ARG A 197 -9.11 14.16 -9.97
N ASP A 198 -8.62 14.64 -11.10
CA ASP A 198 -7.19 14.76 -11.39
C ASP A 198 -6.43 13.45 -11.15
N TYR A 199 -7.01 12.33 -11.54
CA TYR A 199 -6.48 10.96 -11.36
C TYR A 199 -6.21 10.55 -9.91
N LYS A 200 -6.76 11.23 -8.93
CA LYS A 200 -6.70 10.85 -7.51
C LYS A 200 -7.62 9.67 -7.22
N LEU A 201 -7.11 8.71 -6.47
CA LEU A 201 -7.75 7.41 -6.25
C LEU A 201 -8.31 7.21 -4.83
N ASP A 202 -8.42 8.27 -4.06
CA ASP A 202 -9.01 8.30 -2.72
C ASP A 202 -10.55 8.26 -2.74
N ILE A 203 -11.13 7.51 -3.68
CA ILE A 203 -12.57 7.44 -3.91
C ILE A 203 -13.26 6.68 -2.78
N THR A 204 -14.15 7.30 -2.06
CA THR A 204 -14.99 6.70 -1.01
C THR A 204 -16.46 6.84 -1.38
N TRP A 205 -17.26 5.81 -1.07
CA TRP A 205 -18.71 5.80 -1.28
C TRP A 205 -19.47 5.16 -0.12
N LEU A 206 -18.85 4.23 0.63
CA LEU A 206 -19.48 3.64 1.80
C LEU A 206 -19.37 4.60 2.97
N LYS A 207 -20.49 4.84 3.65
CA LYS A 207 -20.50 5.50 4.95
C LYS A 207 -19.93 4.53 5.97
N ASP A 208 -18.90 4.92 6.65
CA ASP A 208 -18.25 4.11 7.68
C ASP A 208 -18.90 4.38 9.03
N GLU A 209 -19.88 3.57 9.37
CA GLU A 209 -20.60 3.64 10.66
C GLU A 209 -19.78 3.05 11.83
N SER A 210 -18.64 2.42 11.54
CA SER A 210 -17.71 1.90 12.56
C SER A 210 -16.72 2.95 13.07
N VAL A 211 -16.69 4.13 12.45
CA VAL A 211 -16.07 5.31 13.03
C VAL A 211 -17.05 5.81 14.07
N GLU A 212 -16.69 5.72 15.35
CA GLU A 212 -17.47 6.32 16.43
C GLU A 212 -17.85 7.73 16.03
N ASP A 213 -19.14 8.06 16.16
CA ASP A 213 -19.63 9.40 15.88
C ASP A 213 -18.74 10.40 16.64
N ALA A 214 -18.42 11.52 15.99
CA ALA A 214 -17.60 12.56 16.62
C ALA A 214 -18.17 13.02 17.99
N ASP A 215 -19.47 12.80 18.19
CA ASP A 215 -20.19 13.07 19.43
C ASP A 215 -19.86 12.07 20.56
N ASN A 216 -19.26 10.92 20.26
CA ASN A 216 -18.82 9.89 21.22
C ASN A 216 -17.30 9.77 21.37
N LEU A 217 -16.54 10.67 20.78
CA LEU A 217 -15.10 10.73 21.03
C LEU A 217 -14.85 11.17 22.48
N PRO A 218 -13.88 10.55 23.19
CA PRO A 218 -13.41 11.06 24.46
C PRO A 218 -13.01 12.52 24.35
N GLU A 219 -13.11 13.25 25.46
CA GLU A 219 -12.67 14.66 25.48
C GLU A 219 -11.23 14.77 24.93
N PRO A 220 -10.91 15.83 24.17
CA PRO A 220 -9.56 15.98 23.58
C PRO A 220 -8.43 15.86 24.61
N GLN A 221 -8.70 16.19 25.88
CA GLN A 221 -7.76 16.05 26.99
C GLN A 221 -7.49 14.58 27.35
N ASP A 222 -8.52 13.74 27.31
CA ASP A 222 -8.39 12.29 27.59
C ASP A 222 -7.63 11.59 26.48
N LEU A 223 -7.92 11.91 25.21
CA LEU A 223 -7.18 11.41 24.05
C LEU A 223 -5.71 11.85 24.08
N ALA A 224 -5.44 13.09 24.47
CA ALA A 224 -4.07 13.59 24.61
C ALA A 224 -3.33 12.87 25.73
N SER A 225 -4.01 12.61 26.87
CA SER A 225 -3.42 11.91 28.02
C SER A 225 -3.12 10.44 27.68
N GLU A 226 -4.01 9.77 26.95
CA GLU A 226 -3.79 8.40 26.47
C GLU A 226 -2.61 8.33 25.49
N ALA A 227 -2.55 9.25 24.53
CA ALA A 227 -1.44 9.34 23.57
C ALA A 227 -0.10 9.62 24.27
N ILE A 228 -0.07 10.47 25.28
CA ILE A 228 1.14 10.75 26.08
C ILE A 228 1.58 9.47 26.81
N THR A 229 0.66 8.76 27.44
CA THR A 229 0.94 7.52 28.16
C THR A 229 1.51 6.44 27.23
N GLU A 230 0.95 6.30 26.02
CA GLU A 230 1.50 5.37 25.02
C GLU A 230 2.90 5.77 24.54
N LEU A 231 3.15 7.07 24.34
CA LEU A 231 4.46 7.58 23.95
C LEU A 231 5.50 7.38 25.05
N GLU A 232 5.15 7.60 26.30
CA GLU A 232 6.04 7.36 27.45
C GLU A 232 6.41 5.88 27.55
N ALA A 233 5.47 4.96 27.37
CA ALA A 233 5.75 3.52 27.35
C ALA A 233 6.72 3.14 26.23
N VAL A 234 6.55 3.69 25.02
CA VAL A 234 7.48 3.45 23.89
C VAL A 234 8.86 4.03 24.17
N VAL A 235 8.96 5.19 24.84
CA VAL A 235 10.24 5.79 25.23
C VAL A 235 10.95 4.92 26.27
N ASP A 236 10.23 4.33 27.19
CA ASP A 236 10.82 3.45 28.21
C ASP A 236 11.30 2.13 27.61
N ASP A 237 10.55 1.52 26.69
CA ASP A 237 10.99 0.35 25.90
C ASP A 237 12.29 0.66 25.12
N LEU A 238 12.39 1.85 24.51
CA LEU A 238 13.60 2.26 23.79
C LEU A 238 14.79 2.47 24.71
N LYS A 239 14.59 2.98 25.94
CA LYS A 239 15.65 3.10 26.95
C LYS A 239 16.15 1.73 27.39
N GLU A 240 15.24 0.75 27.56
CA GLU A 240 15.61 -0.63 27.90
C GLU A 240 16.47 -1.26 26.81
N VAL A 241 16.10 -1.07 25.53
CA VAL A 241 16.90 -1.53 24.38
C VAL A 241 18.28 -0.87 24.36
N LEU A 242 18.37 0.44 24.63
CA LEU A 242 19.67 1.15 24.72
C LEU A 242 20.55 0.57 25.83
N GLN A 243 20.02 0.34 27.02
CA GLN A 243 20.76 -0.29 28.12
C GLN A 243 21.28 -1.69 27.75
N LEU A 244 20.47 -2.49 27.05
CA LEU A 244 20.90 -3.83 26.57
C LEU A 244 22.03 -3.73 25.55
N ILE A 245 22.04 -2.72 24.69
CA ILE A 245 23.12 -2.51 23.71
C ILE A 245 24.39 -2.06 24.41
N GLU A 246 24.32 -1.12 25.37
CA GLU A 246 25.46 -0.62 26.12
C GLU A 246 26.11 -1.73 26.97
N THR A 247 25.32 -2.52 27.69
CA THR A 247 25.81 -3.66 28.48
C THR A 247 26.44 -4.77 27.65
N ASN A 248 25.95 -5.01 26.42
CA ASN A 248 26.56 -5.98 25.51
C ASN A 248 27.82 -5.44 24.80
N GLY A 249 27.95 -4.13 24.68
CA GLY A 249 29.13 -3.47 24.12
C GLY A 249 30.35 -3.49 25.08
N GLU A 250 30.12 -3.47 26.38
CA GLU A 250 31.17 -3.54 27.38
C GLU A 250 31.74 -4.97 27.58
N ASN A 251 30.94 -6.00 27.34
CA ASN A 251 31.36 -7.42 27.47
C ASN A 251 32.06 -7.97 26.21
N GLY A 252 32.20 -7.19 25.15
CA GLY A 252 32.87 -7.60 23.90
C GLY A 252 34.33 -7.15 23.77
N ASN A 253 34.95 -6.54 24.79
CA ASN A 253 36.30 -6.01 24.76
C ASN A 253 37.25 -6.66 25.81
N GLU A 254 36.99 -7.91 26.21
CA GLU A 254 37.95 -8.73 26.94
C GLU A 254 38.53 -9.87 26.07
#